data_bfdb68e75f2e892988ae0f726a1b9889
#
_entry.id   bfdb68e75f2e892988ae0f726a1b9889
#
_cell.length_a   1.000
_cell.length_b   1.000
_cell.length_c   1.000
_cell.angle_alpha   90.00
_cell.angle_beta   90.00
_cell.angle_gamma   90.00
#
_symmetry.space_group_name_H-M   'P 1'
#
loop_
_entity.id
_entity.type
_entity.pdbx_description
1 polymer ?
#
loop_
_entity_poly.entity_id
_entity_poly.type
_entity_poly.pdbx_seq_one_letter_code
_entity_poly.pdbx_strand_id
1 'polypeptide(L)'
;MRMISWNVNGLRAVLKKGFEDIVCQFDADVVALQETKLQAGQATLDLPQYREFWSYAEKKGYSGTAVFTKEEPLQVLHGLGFPHLDTEGRIVACEFPEYWFVCVYTPNAQNELARIDHRMEWDDAFRDFCKGLEEGVLPAGVPVERAGVDGNVVLRPEAGRGEGKNGADVIPESAPLGDGHLPTQWLPLTQPGESAQPKPVVMCGDFNVAHNEIDLKNPGPNRGNAGFSDEEREKFTKLLDAGFTDTFRSTHPDLAGAYSWWSYRFNARKNNAGWRIDYFLVSDALAPRIEAASIYNEVFGSDHCPVGLELDLG
;
A
#
# COMPACT_ATOMS: atom_id res chain seq x y z
N MET A 1 -18.36 6.63 3.28
CA MET A 1 -17.07 7.08 2.70
C MET A 1 -16.72 6.19 1.53
N ARG A 2 -16.30 6.77 0.39
CA ARG A 2 -15.91 6.04 -0.82
C ARG A 2 -14.40 6.14 -1.05
N MET A 3 -13.73 5.02 -1.27
CA MET A 3 -12.29 4.92 -1.50
C MET A 3 -12.01 4.15 -2.79
N ILE A 4 -11.01 4.59 -3.56
CA ILE A 4 -10.58 3.97 -4.83
C ILE A 4 -9.08 3.69 -4.77
N SER A 5 -8.68 2.54 -5.27
CA SER A 5 -7.27 2.17 -5.46
C SER A 5 -7.03 1.75 -6.90
N TRP A 6 -5.94 2.24 -7.52
CA TRP A 6 -5.61 1.94 -8.91
C TRP A 6 -4.10 1.87 -9.15
N ASN A 7 -3.60 0.71 -9.53
CA ASN A 7 -2.27 0.62 -10.11
C ASN A 7 -2.32 1.20 -11.55
N VAL A 8 -1.70 2.35 -11.75
CA VAL A 8 -1.77 3.09 -13.02
C VAL A 8 -0.67 2.70 -14.02
N ASN A 9 0.28 1.85 -13.61
CA ASN A 9 1.40 1.40 -14.44
C ASN A 9 2.10 2.56 -15.20
N GLY A 10 2.26 3.69 -14.51
CA GLY A 10 2.84 4.93 -15.03
C GLY A 10 1.82 6.03 -15.25
N LEU A 11 1.71 6.95 -14.31
CA LEU A 11 0.69 8.01 -14.27
C LEU A 11 0.68 8.88 -15.53
N ARG A 12 1.85 9.25 -16.07
CA ARG A 12 1.93 10.04 -17.31
C ARG A 12 1.24 9.39 -18.53
N ALA A 13 1.20 8.06 -18.55
CA ALA A 13 0.53 7.33 -19.63
C ALA A 13 -1.00 7.34 -19.46
N VAL A 14 -1.47 7.23 -18.23
CA VAL A 14 -2.91 7.20 -17.90
C VAL A 14 -3.52 8.60 -17.96
N LEU A 15 -2.77 9.65 -17.60
CA LEU A 15 -3.18 11.05 -17.78
C LEU A 15 -3.64 11.34 -19.22
N LYS A 16 -2.89 10.84 -20.21
CA LYS A 16 -3.25 10.98 -21.63
C LYS A 16 -4.52 10.20 -22.04
N LYS A 17 -5.06 9.40 -21.16
CA LYS A 17 -6.24 8.55 -21.37
C LYS A 17 -7.44 8.98 -20.52
N GLY A 18 -7.41 10.20 -19.96
CA GLY A 18 -8.51 10.77 -19.21
C GLY A 18 -8.52 10.39 -17.71
N PHE A 19 -7.35 10.22 -17.10
CA PHE A 19 -7.23 9.89 -15.68
C PHE A 19 -8.02 10.85 -14.78
N GLU A 20 -7.87 12.16 -15.00
CA GLU A 20 -8.53 13.18 -14.17
C GLU A 20 -10.06 13.09 -14.28
N ASP A 21 -10.59 12.89 -15.49
CA ASP A 21 -12.03 12.69 -15.71
C ASP A 21 -12.53 11.43 -14.99
N ILE A 22 -11.75 10.34 -15.04
CA ILE A 22 -12.09 9.08 -14.35
C ILE A 22 -12.13 9.30 -12.84
N VAL A 23 -11.12 9.97 -12.26
CA VAL A 23 -11.07 10.28 -10.83
C VAL A 23 -12.23 11.19 -10.43
N CYS A 24 -12.54 12.21 -11.23
CA CYS A 24 -13.70 13.09 -10.98
C CYS A 24 -15.03 12.33 -11.05
N GLN A 25 -15.19 11.34 -11.94
CA GLN A 25 -16.41 10.53 -12.03
C GLN A 25 -16.60 9.61 -10.82
N PHE A 26 -15.52 9.10 -10.24
CA PHE A 26 -15.61 8.33 -9.00
C PHE A 26 -16.06 9.19 -7.83
N ASP A 27 -15.69 10.46 -7.81
CA ASP A 27 -15.95 11.42 -6.71
C ASP A 27 -15.62 10.82 -5.32
N ALA A 28 -14.56 10.01 -5.28
CA ALA A 28 -14.14 9.32 -4.08
C ALA A 28 -13.59 10.29 -3.03
N ASP A 29 -13.68 9.94 -1.76
CA ASP A 29 -13.10 10.71 -0.65
C ASP A 29 -11.58 10.52 -0.59
N VAL A 30 -11.13 9.29 -0.93
CA VAL A 30 -9.72 8.93 -1.00
C VAL A 30 -9.43 8.16 -2.29
N VAL A 31 -8.35 8.53 -2.99
CA VAL A 31 -7.84 7.81 -4.17
C VAL A 31 -6.38 7.44 -3.94
N ALA A 32 -6.06 6.16 -4.06
CA ALA A 32 -4.72 5.63 -3.91
C ALA A 32 -4.17 5.12 -5.25
N LEU A 33 -2.93 5.46 -5.56
CA LEU A 33 -2.27 5.06 -6.78
C LEU A 33 -1.02 4.25 -6.50
N GLN A 34 -0.79 3.22 -7.31
CA GLN A 34 0.42 2.43 -7.32
C GLN A 34 1.09 2.51 -8.69
N GLU A 35 2.38 2.28 -8.72
CA GLU A 35 3.22 2.40 -9.92
C GLU A 35 3.09 3.76 -10.63
N THR A 36 3.17 4.85 -9.89
CA THR A 36 3.12 6.20 -10.46
C THR A 36 4.28 6.45 -11.43
N LYS A 37 5.45 5.82 -11.18
CA LYS A 37 6.68 5.91 -12.00
C LYS A 37 7.14 7.35 -12.23
N LEU A 38 6.93 8.21 -11.24
CA LEU A 38 7.25 9.63 -11.25
C LEU A 38 8.37 9.97 -10.28
N GLN A 39 8.90 11.18 -10.48
CA GLN A 39 9.66 11.94 -9.52
C GLN A 39 8.95 13.28 -9.28
N ALA A 40 9.25 13.97 -8.20
CA ALA A 40 8.66 15.25 -7.87
C ALA A 40 8.73 16.24 -9.06
N GLY A 41 7.60 16.91 -9.34
CA GLY A 41 7.48 17.91 -10.41
C GLY A 41 7.37 17.34 -11.83
N GLN A 42 7.23 16.01 -12.03
CA GLN A 42 7.12 15.40 -13.36
C GLN A 42 5.68 15.29 -13.89
N ALA A 43 4.68 15.56 -13.07
CA ALA A 43 3.28 15.67 -13.47
C ALA A 43 2.64 16.83 -12.72
N THR A 44 1.63 17.44 -13.34
CA THR A 44 0.72 18.40 -12.73
C THR A 44 -0.67 17.85 -12.94
N LEU A 45 -1.48 17.80 -11.90
CA LEU A 45 -2.85 17.30 -11.93
C LEU A 45 -3.81 18.46 -11.70
N ASP A 46 -4.93 18.46 -12.42
CA ASP A 46 -6.04 19.40 -12.21
C ASP A 46 -7.14 18.73 -11.36
N LEU A 47 -6.79 18.46 -10.11
CA LEU A 47 -7.67 17.85 -9.11
C LEU A 47 -7.72 18.73 -7.84
N PRO A 48 -8.20 19.99 -7.94
CA PRO A 48 -8.09 20.98 -6.86
C PRO A 48 -8.86 20.61 -5.59
N GLN A 49 -9.79 19.65 -5.67
CA GLN A 49 -10.54 19.14 -4.54
C GLN A 49 -9.74 18.16 -3.66
N TYR A 50 -8.56 17.71 -4.13
CA TYR A 50 -7.72 16.76 -3.41
C TYR A 50 -6.42 17.39 -2.92
N ARG A 51 -5.96 16.92 -1.76
CA ARG A 51 -4.59 17.04 -1.28
C ARG A 51 -3.81 15.83 -1.75
N GLU A 52 -2.54 16.01 -2.08
CA GLU A 52 -1.71 14.99 -2.73
C GLU A 52 -0.52 14.62 -1.84
N PHE A 53 -0.34 13.33 -1.61
CA PHE A 53 0.78 12.79 -0.84
C PHE A 53 1.50 11.73 -1.67
N TRP A 54 2.81 11.89 -1.85
CA TRP A 54 3.60 11.11 -2.79
C TRP A 54 4.77 10.40 -2.12
N SER A 55 4.98 9.13 -2.45
CA SER A 55 6.20 8.39 -2.13
C SER A 55 6.90 7.97 -3.43
N TYR A 56 8.13 8.44 -3.62
CA TYR A 56 8.88 8.23 -4.85
C TYR A 56 9.96 7.18 -4.64
N ALA A 57 10.20 6.35 -5.69
CA ALA A 57 11.35 5.48 -5.69
C ALA A 57 12.64 6.28 -5.94
N GLU A 58 13.77 5.86 -5.38
CA GLU A 58 15.10 6.41 -5.71
C GLU A 58 15.42 6.21 -7.20
N LYS A 59 15.05 5.04 -7.72
CA LYS A 59 15.20 4.71 -9.14
C LYS A 59 14.12 5.42 -9.96
N LYS A 60 14.56 6.32 -10.84
CA LYS A 60 13.67 7.09 -11.74
C LYS A 60 12.85 6.18 -12.66
N GLY A 61 11.57 6.52 -12.82
CA GLY A 61 10.65 5.81 -13.72
C GLY A 61 10.25 4.41 -13.23
N TYR A 62 10.36 4.16 -11.94
CA TYR A 62 10.08 2.88 -11.31
C TYR A 62 9.20 3.05 -10.08
N SER A 63 8.32 2.08 -9.78
CA SER A 63 7.48 2.02 -8.57
C SER A 63 6.80 3.36 -8.23
N GLY A 64 6.74 3.72 -6.96
CA GLY A 64 6.11 4.94 -6.45
C GLY A 64 4.62 4.79 -6.18
N THR A 65 4.16 5.39 -5.09
CA THR A 65 2.76 5.42 -4.67
C THR A 65 2.30 6.85 -4.43
N ALA A 66 0.99 7.07 -4.46
CA ALA A 66 0.40 8.35 -4.11
C ALA A 66 -0.97 8.16 -3.46
N VAL A 67 -1.35 9.09 -2.60
CA VAL A 67 -2.69 9.18 -2.01
C VAL A 67 -3.24 10.59 -2.24
N PHE A 68 -4.48 10.67 -2.67
CA PHE A 68 -5.25 11.88 -2.86
C PHE A 68 -6.43 11.87 -1.91
N THR A 69 -6.62 12.89 -1.10
CA THR A 69 -7.68 12.96 -0.10
C THR A 69 -8.43 14.29 -0.18
N LYS A 70 -9.75 14.27 0.00
CA LYS A 70 -10.56 15.49 0.16
C LYS A 70 -10.35 16.10 1.54
N GLU A 71 -10.28 15.26 2.56
CA GLU A 71 -9.99 15.66 3.95
C GLU A 71 -8.47 15.72 4.19
N GLU A 72 -8.02 16.67 5.01
CA GLU A 72 -6.62 16.77 5.40
C GLU A 72 -6.29 15.73 6.49
N PRO A 73 -5.30 14.84 6.25
CA PRO A 73 -4.89 13.90 7.28
C PRO A 73 -4.15 14.61 8.43
N LEU A 74 -4.22 14.04 9.62
CA LEU A 74 -3.50 14.54 10.81
C LEU A 74 -1.97 14.42 10.63
N GLN A 75 -1.54 13.35 9.99
CA GLN A 75 -0.16 13.13 9.57
C GLN A 75 -0.09 12.10 8.44
N VAL A 76 1.03 12.11 7.72
CA VAL A 76 1.32 11.17 6.63
C VAL A 76 2.67 10.52 6.87
N LEU A 77 2.72 9.21 6.72
CA LEU A 77 3.93 8.40 6.85
C LEU A 77 4.36 7.89 5.48
N HIS A 78 5.67 7.85 5.25
CA HIS A 78 6.26 7.35 4.00
C HIS A 78 7.20 6.18 4.30
N GLY A 79 6.92 4.99 3.72
CA GLY A 79 7.70 3.78 3.94
C GLY A 79 7.38 3.04 5.23
N LEU A 80 8.17 2.01 5.52
CA LEU A 80 8.04 1.10 6.66
C LEU A 80 8.99 1.44 7.81
N GLY A 81 9.95 2.36 7.58
CA GLY A 81 11.00 2.71 8.54
C GLY A 81 12.26 1.85 8.42
N PHE A 82 12.37 1.05 7.36
CA PHE A 82 13.52 0.22 7.07
C PHE A 82 14.22 0.74 5.79
N PRO A 83 15.40 1.38 5.88
CA PRO A 83 16.03 2.01 4.71
C PRO A 83 16.22 1.08 3.51
N HIS A 84 16.50 -0.21 3.73
CA HIS A 84 16.70 -1.20 2.65
C HIS A 84 15.37 -1.68 2.01
N LEU A 85 14.23 -1.49 2.66
CA LEU A 85 12.90 -1.82 2.14
C LEU A 85 12.18 -0.60 1.55
N ASP A 86 12.62 0.62 1.90
CA ASP A 86 11.90 1.87 1.57
C ASP A 86 12.43 2.60 0.33
N THR A 87 13.44 2.06 -0.36
CA THR A 87 14.06 2.69 -1.55
C THR A 87 13.14 2.79 -2.77
N GLU A 88 12.01 2.09 -2.75
CA GLU A 88 11.14 1.94 -3.92
C GLU A 88 9.82 2.75 -3.82
N GLY A 89 9.61 3.55 -2.74
CA GLY A 89 8.44 4.43 -2.57
C GLY A 89 7.11 3.67 -2.60
N ARG A 90 6.97 2.61 -1.79
CA ARG A 90 5.88 1.64 -1.85
C ARG A 90 4.74 1.90 -0.88
N ILE A 91 4.92 2.82 0.06
CA ILE A 91 3.94 3.10 1.12
C ILE A 91 3.69 4.60 1.23
N VAL A 92 2.41 4.96 1.32
CA VAL A 92 1.90 6.21 1.87
C VAL A 92 0.79 5.84 2.85
N ALA A 93 0.94 6.24 4.12
CA ALA A 93 -0.08 6.02 5.14
C ALA A 93 -0.56 7.35 5.71
N CYS A 94 -1.86 7.62 5.62
CA CYS A 94 -2.52 8.83 6.07
C CYS A 94 -3.30 8.56 7.36
N GLU A 95 -3.04 9.32 8.41
CA GLU A 95 -3.84 9.27 9.64
C GLU A 95 -5.04 10.20 9.57
N PHE A 96 -6.23 9.65 9.79
CA PHE A 96 -7.45 10.40 10.00
C PHE A 96 -7.91 10.31 11.47
N PRO A 97 -8.87 11.12 11.92
CA PRO A 97 -9.32 11.07 13.31
C PRO A 97 -9.74 9.68 13.79
N GLU A 98 -10.36 8.88 12.92
CA GLU A 98 -10.99 7.61 13.28
C GLU A 98 -10.27 6.38 12.74
N TYR A 99 -9.38 6.51 11.76
CA TYR A 99 -8.71 5.38 11.10
C TYR A 99 -7.38 5.77 10.47
N TRP A 100 -6.59 4.77 10.11
CA TRP A 100 -5.45 4.88 9.21
C TRP A 100 -5.82 4.42 7.81
N PHE A 101 -5.41 5.17 6.80
CA PHE A 101 -5.50 4.75 5.38
C PHE A 101 -4.09 4.46 4.86
N VAL A 102 -3.85 3.25 4.35
CA VAL A 102 -2.53 2.81 3.87
C VAL A 102 -2.62 2.44 2.39
N CYS A 103 -1.95 3.20 1.53
CA CYS A 103 -1.70 2.84 0.14
C CYS A 103 -0.44 1.99 0.07
N VAL A 104 -0.52 0.83 -0.55
CA VAL A 104 0.58 -0.12 -0.69
C VAL A 104 0.81 -0.57 -2.13
N TYR A 105 2.09 -0.68 -2.52
CA TYR A 105 2.53 -1.38 -3.72
C TYR A 105 3.56 -2.44 -3.31
N THR A 106 3.11 -3.65 -3.13
CA THR A 106 3.94 -4.76 -2.65
C THR A 106 4.99 -5.15 -3.70
N PRO A 107 6.26 -5.44 -3.33
CA PRO A 107 7.26 -5.88 -4.29
C PRO A 107 6.84 -7.14 -5.04
N ASN A 108 7.06 -7.19 -6.34
CA ASN A 108 6.89 -8.40 -7.13
C ASN A 108 8.08 -9.35 -6.92
N ALA A 109 7.83 -10.64 -6.75
CA ALA A 109 8.89 -11.66 -6.57
C ALA A 109 9.72 -11.91 -7.83
N GLN A 110 9.28 -11.39 -9.00
CA GLN A 110 9.90 -11.52 -10.33
C GLN A 110 9.90 -12.96 -10.88
N ASN A 111 10.37 -13.08 -12.14
CA ASN A 111 10.48 -14.39 -12.78
C ASN A 111 11.38 -15.31 -11.96
N GLU A 112 11.01 -16.60 -11.90
CA GLU A 112 11.75 -17.63 -11.15
C GLU A 112 11.92 -17.29 -9.65
N LEU A 113 11.05 -16.42 -9.11
CA LEU A 113 11.07 -15.97 -7.72
C LEU A 113 12.41 -15.30 -7.31
N ALA A 114 13.07 -14.63 -8.25
CA ALA A 114 14.42 -14.06 -8.05
C ALA A 114 14.49 -13.03 -6.90
N ARG A 115 13.36 -12.48 -6.43
CA ARG A 115 13.29 -11.55 -5.30
C ARG A 115 12.45 -12.10 -4.15
N ILE A 116 12.27 -13.42 -4.05
CA ILE A 116 11.34 -13.97 -3.05
C ILE A 116 11.79 -13.66 -1.62
N ASP A 117 13.08 -13.74 -1.30
CA ASP A 117 13.58 -13.45 0.05
C ASP A 117 13.28 -12.00 0.46
N HIS A 118 13.54 -11.03 -0.43
CA HIS A 118 13.19 -9.63 -0.21
C HIS A 118 11.67 -9.44 -0.05
N ARG A 119 10.86 -10.15 -0.86
CA ARG A 119 9.41 -10.12 -0.77
C ARG A 119 8.91 -10.66 0.57
N MET A 120 9.47 -11.76 1.05
CA MET A 120 9.07 -12.37 2.33
C MET A 120 9.39 -11.48 3.52
N GLU A 121 10.57 -10.85 3.52
CA GLU A 121 10.95 -9.87 4.54
C GLU A 121 10.03 -8.64 4.49
N TRP A 122 9.76 -8.14 3.29
CA TRP A 122 8.92 -6.96 3.10
C TRP A 122 7.46 -7.21 3.56
N ASP A 123 6.90 -8.38 3.26
CA ASP A 123 5.55 -8.75 3.66
C ASP A 123 5.40 -8.84 5.19
N ASP A 124 6.41 -9.39 5.89
CA ASP A 124 6.40 -9.42 7.36
C ASP A 124 6.49 -8.00 7.93
N ALA A 125 7.42 -7.17 7.43
CA ALA A 125 7.56 -5.79 7.87
C ALA A 125 6.28 -4.97 7.63
N PHE A 126 5.61 -5.17 6.50
CA PHE A 126 4.35 -4.50 6.17
C PHE A 126 3.21 -4.93 7.11
N ARG A 127 3.04 -6.24 7.35
CA ARG A 127 2.04 -6.74 8.31
C ARG A 127 2.24 -6.09 9.68
N ASP A 128 3.45 -6.09 10.16
CA ASP A 128 3.77 -5.61 11.50
C ASP A 128 3.68 -4.08 11.57
N PHE A 129 4.01 -3.36 10.49
CA PHE A 129 3.74 -1.93 10.35
C PHE A 129 2.25 -1.63 10.50
N CYS A 130 1.37 -2.34 9.79
CA CYS A 130 -0.08 -2.14 9.89
C CYS A 130 -0.61 -2.47 11.29
N LYS A 131 -0.10 -3.52 11.93
CA LYS A 131 -0.45 -3.82 13.35
C LYS A 131 0.03 -2.74 14.30
N GLY A 132 1.24 -2.23 14.09
CA GLY A 132 1.74 -1.10 14.87
C GLY A 132 0.85 0.14 14.75
N LEU A 133 0.33 0.45 13.55
CA LEU A 133 -0.64 1.54 13.37
C LEU A 133 -1.92 1.31 14.17
N GLU A 134 -2.46 0.08 14.18
CA GLU A 134 -3.63 -0.26 15.00
C GLU A 134 -3.39 -0.05 16.49
N GLU A 135 -2.18 -0.36 16.96
CA GLU A 135 -1.78 -0.26 18.37
C GLU A 135 -1.30 1.15 18.76
N GLY A 136 -1.22 2.07 17.79
CA GLY A 136 -0.72 3.43 18.00
C GLY A 136 0.81 3.48 18.16
N VAL A 137 1.54 2.54 17.56
CA VAL A 137 3.01 2.48 17.57
C VAL A 137 3.57 2.32 16.14
N LEU A 138 4.83 2.68 15.91
CA LEU A 138 5.50 2.45 14.63
C LEU A 138 7.02 2.31 14.82
N PRO A 139 7.71 1.74 13.82
CA PRO A 139 9.16 1.64 13.85
C PRO A 139 9.81 3.03 13.91
N ALA A 140 10.95 3.12 14.59
CA ALA A 140 11.80 4.31 14.53
C ALA A 140 12.28 4.54 13.09
N GLY A 141 12.39 5.81 12.67
CA GLY A 141 12.91 6.17 11.35
C GLY A 141 11.87 6.28 10.22
N VAL A 142 10.58 5.98 10.47
CA VAL A 142 9.53 6.27 9.49
C VAL A 142 9.44 7.78 9.25
N PRO A 143 9.61 8.27 8.00
CA PRO A 143 9.42 9.68 7.66
C PRO A 143 7.97 10.10 7.91
N VAL A 144 7.78 11.25 8.58
CA VAL A 144 6.45 11.79 8.93
C VAL A 144 6.29 13.20 8.38
N GLU A 145 5.22 13.42 7.62
CA GLU A 145 4.73 14.73 7.19
C GLU A 145 3.50 15.09 8.03
N ARG A 146 3.44 16.34 8.57
CA ARG A 146 2.32 16.78 9.40
C ARG A 146 1.60 17.96 8.78
N ALA A 147 0.27 17.96 8.90
CA ALA A 147 -0.58 19.08 8.48
C ALA A 147 -0.21 20.37 9.22
N GLY A 148 -0.18 21.51 8.48
CA GLY A 148 0.01 22.85 9.06
C GLY A 148 1.45 23.26 9.39
N VAL A 149 2.44 22.43 9.05
CA VAL A 149 3.86 22.80 9.13
C VAL A 149 4.38 22.93 7.70
N ASP A 150 4.75 24.15 7.29
CA ASP A 150 5.15 24.53 5.92
C ASP A 150 5.97 23.44 5.21
N GLY A 151 5.33 22.55 4.45
CA GLY A 151 5.90 21.65 3.44
C GLY A 151 7.16 20.86 3.81
N ASN A 152 7.55 20.82 5.08
CA ASN A 152 8.73 20.10 5.53
C ASN A 152 8.37 18.70 6.04
N VAL A 153 8.89 17.70 5.37
CA VAL A 153 8.95 16.33 5.88
C VAL A 153 9.76 16.36 7.18
N VAL A 154 9.11 16.23 8.32
CA VAL A 154 9.78 16.13 9.62
C VAL A 154 10.13 14.66 9.82
N LEU A 155 11.40 14.31 9.59
CA LEU A 155 11.93 13.02 10.01
C LEU A 155 11.85 12.95 11.55
N ARG A 156 11.30 11.87 12.11
CA ARG A 156 11.42 11.62 13.54
C ARG A 156 12.90 11.53 13.89
N PRO A 157 13.38 12.19 14.95
CA PRO A 157 14.75 11.99 15.39
C PRO A 157 14.94 10.50 15.73
N GLU A 158 16.01 9.92 15.19
CA GLU A 158 16.46 8.60 15.59
C GLU A 158 16.51 8.53 17.12
N ALA A 159 15.87 7.55 17.73
CA ALA A 159 15.93 7.36 19.17
C ALA A 159 17.38 7.11 19.57
N GLY A 160 18.02 8.18 20.13
CA GLY A 160 19.24 8.07 20.89
C GLY A 160 20.53 7.92 20.08
N ARG A 161 20.96 8.95 19.36
CA ARG A 161 22.41 9.21 19.29
C ARG A 161 22.80 9.91 20.59
N GLY A 162 23.31 9.13 21.55
CA GLY A 162 24.05 9.69 22.67
C GLY A 162 25.18 10.56 22.11
N GLU A 163 25.35 11.77 22.63
CA GLU A 163 26.47 12.64 22.30
C GLU A 163 27.78 11.93 22.63
N GLY A 164 28.31 11.14 21.70
CA GLY A 164 29.67 10.63 21.69
C GLY A 164 30.54 11.65 20.94
N LYS A 165 31.30 12.44 21.69
CA LYS A 165 32.45 13.20 21.15
C LYS A 165 33.39 12.20 20.49
N ASN A 166 33.39 12.17 19.15
CA ASN A 166 34.52 11.97 18.22
C ASN A 166 33.98 11.43 16.92
N GLY A 167 34.14 12.22 15.86
CA GLY A 167 33.67 11.89 14.53
C GLY A 167 34.36 10.62 13.95
N ALA A 168 33.59 9.62 13.76
CA ALA A 168 33.75 8.58 12.74
C ALA A 168 32.34 8.02 12.53
N ASP A 169 31.81 8.21 11.34
CA ASP A 169 30.56 7.55 10.88
C ASP A 169 30.81 6.05 10.86
N VAL A 170 30.43 5.37 11.94
CA VAL A 170 30.30 3.92 11.95
C VAL A 170 28.86 3.62 11.56
N ILE A 171 28.63 3.29 10.29
CA ILE A 171 27.42 2.58 9.87
C ILE A 171 27.48 1.24 10.64
N PRO A 172 26.49 0.90 11.48
CA PRO A 172 26.46 -0.41 12.09
C PRO A 172 26.35 -1.45 10.97
N GLU A 173 27.35 -2.30 10.87
CA GLU A 173 27.34 -3.49 10.04
C GLU A 173 26.04 -4.25 10.35
N SER A 174 25.25 -4.56 9.33
CA SER A 174 23.97 -5.26 9.44
C SER A 174 24.09 -6.48 10.32
N ALA A 175 23.45 -6.44 11.47
CA ALA A 175 23.25 -7.66 12.25
C ALA A 175 22.49 -8.66 11.37
N PRO A 176 22.90 -9.94 11.32
CA PRO A 176 22.17 -10.94 10.56
C PRO A 176 20.76 -11.04 11.14
N LEU A 177 19.75 -10.81 10.29
CA LEU A 177 18.35 -11.00 10.62
C LEU A 177 18.13 -12.51 10.85
N GLY A 178 18.23 -12.93 12.11
CA GLY A 178 17.80 -14.23 12.56
C GLY A 178 16.29 -14.16 12.83
N ASP A 179 15.55 -15.07 12.20
CA ASP A 179 14.20 -15.49 12.60
C ASP A 179 13.09 -14.41 12.64
N GLY A 180 12.99 -13.55 11.63
CA GLY A 180 11.80 -12.70 11.45
C GLY A 180 11.55 -11.71 12.60
N HIS A 181 12.57 -11.28 13.29
CA HIS A 181 12.45 -10.30 14.37
C HIS A 181 12.51 -8.88 13.82
N LEU A 182 11.40 -8.19 13.98
CA LEU A 182 11.24 -6.76 13.77
C LEU A 182 12.18 -5.92 14.63
N PRO A 183 12.35 -4.63 14.26
CA PRO A 183 13.16 -3.72 15.05
C PRO A 183 12.71 -3.71 16.50
N THR A 184 13.66 -3.81 17.40
CA THR A 184 13.45 -3.93 18.86
C THR A 184 12.90 -2.65 19.51
N GLN A 185 12.64 -1.60 18.76
CA GLN A 185 12.09 -0.34 19.26
C GLN A 185 10.92 0.16 18.42
N TRP A 186 9.74 0.05 18.97
CA TRP A 186 8.53 0.72 18.54
C TRP A 186 8.32 1.99 19.35
N LEU A 187 7.99 3.10 18.70
CA LEU A 187 7.73 4.37 19.37
C LEU A 187 6.23 4.69 19.32
N PRO A 188 5.63 5.20 20.41
CA PRO A 188 4.26 5.68 20.38
C PRO A 188 4.06 6.73 19.29
N LEU A 189 2.95 6.68 18.57
CA LEU A 189 2.56 7.65 17.52
C LEU A 189 2.26 9.05 18.07
N THR A 190 2.30 9.24 19.37
CA THR A 190 1.92 10.49 20.04
C THR A 190 3.03 11.51 20.15
N GLN A 191 2.63 12.78 20.24
CA GLN A 191 3.49 13.82 20.78
C GLN A 191 3.73 13.60 22.28
N PRO A 192 4.83 14.11 22.86
CA PRO A 192 4.98 14.07 24.31
C PRO A 192 3.77 14.73 24.99
N GLY A 193 3.00 13.93 25.73
CA GLY A 193 1.79 14.37 26.45
C GLY A 193 0.45 13.94 25.88
N GLU A 194 0.39 13.34 24.67
CA GLU A 194 -0.85 12.74 24.11
C GLU A 194 -0.84 11.24 24.25
N SER A 195 -1.97 10.63 24.61
CA SER A 195 -2.11 9.18 24.63
C SER A 195 -2.38 8.66 23.22
N ALA A 196 -1.60 7.69 22.75
CA ALA A 196 -1.89 6.98 21.52
C ALA A 196 -3.28 6.34 21.62
N GLN A 197 -4.18 6.71 20.72
CA GLN A 197 -5.44 6.00 20.59
C GLN A 197 -5.25 4.93 19.52
N PRO A 198 -5.52 3.65 19.83
CA PRO A 198 -5.58 2.62 18.80
C PRO A 198 -6.61 2.99 17.73
N LYS A 199 -6.24 2.89 16.46
CA LYS A 199 -7.12 3.19 15.33
C LYS A 199 -7.12 2.05 14.33
N PRO A 200 -8.29 1.65 13.82
CA PRO A 200 -8.35 0.65 12.79
C PRO A 200 -7.66 1.11 11.51
N VAL A 201 -7.23 0.16 10.70
CA VAL A 201 -6.51 0.38 9.44
C VAL A 201 -7.39 -0.03 8.27
N VAL A 202 -7.45 0.84 7.26
CA VAL A 202 -7.90 0.53 5.90
C VAL A 202 -6.67 0.52 5.02
N MET A 203 -6.33 -0.60 4.40
CA MET A 203 -5.22 -0.68 3.47
C MET A 203 -5.70 -1.07 2.07
N CYS A 204 -5.08 -0.52 1.06
CA CYS A 204 -5.39 -0.83 -0.33
C CYS A 204 -4.18 -0.77 -1.23
N GLY A 205 -4.25 -1.46 -2.35
CA GLY A 205 -3.25 -1.38 -3.39
C GLY A 205 -3.04 -2.68 -4.14
N ASP A 206 -1.93 -2.71 -4.87
CA ASP A 206 -1.46 -3.89 -5.57
C ASP A 206 -0.57 -4.73 -4.64
N PHE A 207 -1.12 -5.84 -4.19
CA PHE A 207 -0.43 -6.80 -3.31
C PHE A 207 0.44 -7.80 -4.08
N ASN A 208 0.43 -7.74 -5.42
CA ASN A 208 1.20 -8.63 -6.28
C ASN A 208 1.03 -10.12 -5.94
N VAL A 209 -0.15 -10.52 -5.47
CA VAL A 209 -0.49 -11.92 -5.15
C VAL A 209 -1.98 -12.19 -5.38
N ALA A 210 -2.31 -13.28 -6.08
CA ALA A 210 -3.63 -13.86 -6.07
C ALA A 210 -3.71 -14.84 -4.89
N HIS A 211 -4.55 -14.56 -3.89
CA HIS A 211 -4.57 -15.33 -2.64
C HIS A 211 -5.01 -16.77 -2.84
N ASN A 212 -6.15 -16.97 -3.51
CA ASN A 212 -6.77 -18.27 -3.69
C ASN A 212 -6.90 -18.65 -5.19
N GLU A 213 -7.15 -19.92 -5.49
CA GLU A 213 -7.34 -20.41 -6.86
C GLU A 213 -8.49 -19.70 -7.60
N ILE A 214 -9.50 -19.21 -6.87
CA ILE A 214 -10.61 -18.42 -7.42
C ILE A 214 -10.16 -17.02 -7.88
N ASP A 215 -9.00 -16.53 -7.41
CA ASP A 215 -8.49 -15.19 -7.68
C ASP A 215 -7.69 -15.07 -8.97
N LEU A 216 -7.54 -16.17 -9.73
CA LEU A 216 -6.91 -16.12 -11.06
C LEU A 216 -7.55 -17.14 -12.02
N LYS A 217 -7.46 -16.85 -13.32
CA LYS A 217 -8.11 -17.66 -14.37
C LYS A 217 -7.54 -19.07 -14.49
N ASN A 218 -6.24 -19.22 -14.37
CA ASN A 218 -5.55 -20.49 -14.64
C ASN A 218 -4.62 -20.85 -13.45
N PRO A 219 -5.13 -21.29 -12.30
CA PRO A 219 -4.31 -21.54 -11.11
C PRO A 219 -3.28 -22.63 -11.32
N GLY A 220 -3.62 -23.77 -11.93
CA GLY A 220 -2.73 -24.91 -12.10
C GLY A 220 -1.39 -24.55 -12.78
N PRO A 221 -1.38 -23.98 -14.01
CA PRO A 221 -0.15 -23.58 -14.71
C PRO A 221 0.64 -22.46 -14.02
N ASN A 222 0.02 -21.68 -13.13
CA ASN A 222 0.64 -20.53 -12.46
C ASN A 222 1.14 -20.84 -11.05
N ARG A 223 0.87 -22.04 -10.52
CA ARG A 223 1.35 -22.41 -9.18
C ARG A 223 2.87 -22.39 -9.14
N GLY A 224 3.42 -21.69 -8.13
CA GLY A 224 4.85 -21.48 -7.97
C GLY A 224 5.45 -20.35 -8.83
N ASN A 225 4.63 -19.65 -9.63
CA ASN A 225 5.07 -18.43 -10.31
C ASN A 225 4.89 -17.20 -9.39
N ALA A 226 5.64 -16.14 -9.67
CA ALA A 226 5.48 -14.86 -8.99
C ALA A 226 4.02 -14.38 -9.02
N GLY A 227 3.49 -13.97 -7.87
CA GLY A 227 2.10 -13.61 -7.66
C GLY A 227 1.18 -14.80 -7.35
N PHE A 228 1.67 -16.06 -7.44
CA PHE A 228 0.92 -17.25 -7.05
C PHE A 228 1.83 -18.37 -6.52
N SER A 229 2.94 -18.01 -5.89
CA SER A 229 3.78 -18.94 -5.14
C SER A 229 3.12 -19.29 -3.79
N ASP A 230 3.46 -20.44 -3.23
CA ASP A 230 2.92 -20.86 -1.95
C ASP A 230 3.41 -19.90 -0.83
N GLU A 231 4.64 -19.37 -0.94
CA GLU A 231 5.24 -18.42 -0.01
C GLU A 231 4.50 -17.07 0.01
N GLU A 232 4.23 -16.48 -1.16
CA GLU A 232 3.48 -15.20 -1.26
C GLU A 232 2.05 -15.34 -0.72
N ARG A 233 1.38 -16.44 -1.05
CA ARG A 233 0.01 -16.75 -0.57
C ARG A 233 -0.02 -16.97 0.94
N GLU A 234 0.99 -17.66 1.50
CA GLU A 234 1.12 -17.86 2.95
C GLU A 234 1.30 -16.52 3.69
N LYS A 235 2.13 -15.60 3.15
CA LYS A 235 2.32 -14.26 3.73
C LYS A 235 1.02 -13.46 3.70
N PHE A 236 0.26 -13.53 2.61
CA PHE A 236 -1.05 -12.87 2.53
C PHE A 236 -2.05 -13.48 3.53
N THR A 237 -2.05 -14.82 3.69
CA THR A 237 -2.83 -15.49 4.76
C THR A 237 -2.44 -14.98 6.14
N LYS A 238 -1.13 -14.89 6.44
CA LYS A 238 -0.64 -14.35 7.73
C LYS A 238 -1.05 -12.89 7.95
N LEU A 239 -1.14 -12.08 6.88
CA LEU A 239 -1.65 -10.73 6.98
C LEU A 239 -3.13 -10.74 7.39
N LEU A 240 -3.97 -11.57 6.76
CA LEU A 240 -5.37 -11.70 7.13
C LEU A 240 -5.54 -12.25 8.56
N ASP A 241 -4.79 -13.30 8.92
CA ASP A 241 -4.82 -13.91 10.26
C ASP A 241 -4.38 -12.94 11.38
N ALA A 242 -3.66 -11.87 11.02
CA ALA A 242 -3.29 -10.81 11.95
C ALA A 242 -4.46 -9.89 12.34
N GLY A 243 -5.67 -10.12 11.82
CA GLY A 243 -6.88 -9.37 12.13
C GLY A 243 -7.33 -8.43 11.02
N PHE A 244 -7.12 -8.81 9.75
CA PHE A 244 -7.57 -8.05 8.59
C PHE A 244 -8.51 -8.86 7.71
N THR A 245 -9.56 -8.22 7.23
CA THR A 245 -10.58 -8.79 6.37
C THR A 245 -10.38 -8.36 4.91
N ASP A 246 -10.35 -9.31 3.96
CA ASP A 246 -10.48 -9.05 2.52
C ASP A 246 -11.92 -8.61 2.21
N THR A 247 -12.09 -7.33 1.92
CA THR A 247 -13.42 -6.71 1.75
C THR A 247 -14.20 -7.28 0.58
N PHE A 248 -13.51 -7.62 -0.53
CA PHE A 248 -14.16 -8.18 -1.69
C PHE A 248 -14.60 -9.63 -1.42
N ARG A 249 -13.76 -10.46 -0.82
CA ARG A 249 -14.13 -11.84 -0.50
C ARG A 249 -15.12 -11.96 0.64
N SER A 250 -15.17 -11.01 1.58
CA SER A 250 -16.20 -10.98 2.62
C SER A 250 -17.60 -10.72 2.04
N THR A 251 -17.70 -9.93 0.97
CA THR A 251 -18.97 -9.59 0.30
C THR A 251 -19.28 -10.48 -0.91
N HIS A 252 -18.27 -11.09 -1.53
CA HIS A 252 -18.38 -11.91 -2.73
C HIS A 252 -17.56 -13.22 -2.61
N PRO A 253 -17.89 -14.11 -1.64
CA PRO A 253 -17.02 -15.26 -1.30
C PRO A 253 -16.80 -16.21 -2.48
N ASP A 254 -17.83 -16.45 -3.30
CA ASP A 254 -17.82 -17.47 -4.36
C ASP A 254 -17.79 -16.87 -5.78
N LEU A 255 -17.62 -15.55 -5.92
CA LEU A 255 -17.63 -14.91 -7.24
C LEU A 255 -16.32 -15.17 -7.97
N ALA A 256 -16.33 -16.13 -8.90
CA ALA A 256 -15.22 -16.40 -9.79
C ALA A 256 -15.17 -15.43 -10.98
N GLY A 257 -13.98 -15.25 -11.58
CA GLY A 257 -13.82 -14.42 -12.77
C GLY A 257 -13.80 -12.90 -12.49
N ALA A 258 -13.75 -12.51 -11.22
CA ALA A 258 -13.58 -11.13 -10.79
C ALA A 258 -12.09 -10.86 -10.65
N TYR A 259 -11.51 -10.14 -11.59
CA TYR A 259 -10.09 -9.86 -11.66
C TYR A 259 -9.83 -8.37 -11.77
N SER A 260 -8.64 -7.93 -11.29
CA SER A 260 -8.21 -6.54 -11.32
C SER A 260 -7.04 -6.28 -12.27
N TRP A 261 -6.31 -7.32 -12.67
CA TRP A 261 -5.16 -7.25 -13.56
C TRP A 261 -5.23 -8.24 -14.71
N TRP A 262 -4.74 -7.82 -15.90
CA TRP A 262 -4.61 -8.66 -17.11
C TRP A 262 -3.33 -8.31 -17.86
N SER A 263 -2.54 -9.34 -18.17
CA SER A 263 -1.37 -9.15 -19.04
C SER A 263 -1.76 -8.47 -20.37
N TYR A 264 -0.92 -7.56 -20.87
CA TYR A 264 -1.08 -7.00 -22.21
C TYR A 264 -0.95 -8.04 -23.35
N ARG A 265 -0.46 -9.25 -23.04
CA ARG A 265 -0.24 -10.32 -24.02
C ARG A 265 -1.51 -11.12 -24.23
N PHE A 266 -1.63 -11.72 -25.44
CA PHE A 266 -2.65 -12.72 -25.79
C PHE A 266 -4.11 -12.25 -25.62
N ASN A 267 -4.37 -10.94 -25.73
CA ASN A 267 -5.72 -10.39 -25.47
C ASN A 267 -6.32 -10.83 -24.11
N ALA A 268 -5.49 -10.93 -23.08
CA ALA A 268 -5.86 -11.47 -21.79
C ALA A 268 -7.11 -10.80 -21.19
N ARG A 269 -7.19 -9.45 -21.23
CA ARG A 269 -8.35 -8.71 -20.72
C ARG A 269 -9.65 -9.03 -21.49
N LYS A 270 -9.58 -9.11 -22.83
CA LYS A 270 -10.74 -9.47 -23.66
C LYS A 270 -11.26 -10.90 -23.35
N ASN A 271 -10.35 -11.81 -23.05
CA ASN A 271 -10.66 -13.20 -22.72
C ASN A 271 -10.93 -13.43 -21.24
N ASN A 272 -10.92 -12.38 -20.45
CA ASN A 272 -10.95 -12.39 -18.99
C ASN A 272 -9.97 -13.41 -18.38
N ALA A 273 -8.75 -13.50 -18.94
CA ALA A 273 -7.66 -14.30 -18.38
C ALA A 273 -6.84 -13.44 -17.42
N GLY A 274 -7.45 -13.08 -16.31
CA GLY A 274 -6.95 -12.12 -15.34
C GLY A 274 -6.62 -12.71 -13.98
N TRP A 275 -6.14 -11.85 -13.11
CA TRP A 275 -5.80 -12.10 -11.71
C TRP A 275 -6.41 -11.01 -10.83
N ARG A 276 -6.86 -11.34 -9.64
CA ARG A 276 -7.22 -10.38 -8.59
C ARG A 276 -6.01 -10.23 -7.67
N ILE A 277 -5.28 -9.15 -7.85
CA ILE A 277 -4.06 -8.83 -7.10
C ILE A 277 -4.11 -7.45 -6.46
N ASP A 278 -5.15 -6.66 -6.76
CA ASP A 278 -5.45 -5.39 -6.12
C ASP A 278 -6.57 -5.62 -5.08
N TYR A 279 -6.37 -5.11 -3.88
CA TYR A 279 -7.26 -5.37 -2.75
C TYR A 279 -7.58 -4.10 -1.97
N PHE A 280 -8.70 -4.14 -1.27
CA PHE A 280 -8.94 -3.42 -0.04
C PHE A 280 -9.02 -4.43 1.11
N LEU A 281 -8.20 -4.22 2.14
CA LEU A 281 -8.27 -4.95 3.40
C LEU A 281 -8.59 -3.96 4.52
N VAL A 282 -9.38 -4.37 5.49
CA VAL A 282 -9.70 -3.54 6.65
C VAL A 282 -9.44 -4.31 7.94
N SER A 283 -9.09 -3.60 9.02
CA SER A 283 -9.12 -4.20 10.36
C SER A 283 -10.44 -4.87 10.61
N ASP A 284 -10.45 -6.04 11.24
CA ASP A 284 -11.68 -6.82 11.51
C ASP A 284 -12.74 -5.99 12.26
N ALA A 285 -12.33 -5.01 13.04
CA ALA A 285 -13.24 -4.05 13.69
C ALA A 285 -14.07 -3.22 12.70
N LEU A 286 -13.58 -3.00 11.48
CA LEU A 286 -14.30 -2.29 10.42
C LEU A 286 -15.10 -3.22 9.50
N ALA A 287 -14.89 -4.53 9.53
CA ALA A 287 -15.56 -5.47 8.64
C ALA A 287 -17.11 -5.35 8.67
N PRO A 288 -17.77 -5.13 9.84
CA PRO A 288 -19.22 -4.93 9.89
C PRO A 288 -19.70 -3.62 9.24
N ARG A 289 -18.79 -2.69 8.93
CA ARG A 289 -19.09 -1.38 8.34
C ARG A 289 -18.88 -1.35 6.82
N ILE A 290 -18.53 -2.48 6.21
CA ILE A 290 -18.38 -2.60 4.75
C ILE A 290 -19.76 -2.53 4.10
N GLU A 291 -19.99 -1.50 3.28
CA GLU A 291 -21.22 -1.33 2.50
C GLU A 291 -21.11 -1.95 1.12
N ALA A 292 -19.96 -1.75 0.45
CA ALA A 292 -19.68 -2.34 -0.85
C ALA A 292 -18.18 -2.49 -1.11
N ALA A 293 -17.80 -3.56 -1.80
CA ALA A 293 -16.47 -3.75 -2.37
C ALA A 293 -16.60 -4.04 -3.87
N SER A 294 -15.87 -3.31 -4.71
CA SER A 294 -16.07 -3.28 -6.17
C SER A 294 -14.77 -3.47 -6.94
N ILE A 295 -14.87 -4.06 -8.13
CA ILE A 295 -13.80 -4.12 -9.13
C ILE A 295 -14.36 -3.50 -10.42
N TYR A 296 -13.77 -2.39 -10.89
CA TYR A 296 -14.27 -1.62 -12.03
C TYR A 296 -13.58 -2.06 -13.32
N ASN A 297 -13.87 -3.29 -13.76
CA ASN A 297 -13.21 -3.92 -14.90
C ASN A 297 -13.48 -3.25 -16.25
N GLU A 298 -14.49 -2.38 -16.34
CA GLU A 298 -14.82 -1.54 -17.49
C GLU A 298 -13.95 -0.28 -17.59
N VAL A 299 -13.21 0.08 -16.55
CA VAL A 299 -12.30 1.23 -16.58
C VAL A 299 -10.97 0.82 -17.20
N PHE A 300 -10.61 1.52 -18.29
CA PHE A 300 -9.40 1.28 -19.06
C PHE A 300 -8.36 2.38 -18.79
N GLY A 301 -7.12 2.13 -19.17
CA GLY A 301 -6.01 3.07 -19.02
C GLY A 301 -4.71 2.37 -18.63
N SER A 302 -4.80 1.40 -17.74
CA SER A 302 -3.73 0.54 -17.25
C SER A 302 -4.02 -0.93 -17.61
N ASP A 303 -3.09 -1.83 -17.34
CA ASP A 303 -3.29 -3.28 -17.30
C ASP A 303 -4.01 -3.73 -16.02
N HIS A 304 -4.09 -2.86 -15.02
CA HIS A 304 -5.01 -2.99 -13.90
C HIS A 304 -6.29 -2.16 -14.14
N CYS A 305 -7.38 -2.53 -13.48
CA CYS A 305 -8.54 -1.67 -13.29
C CYS A 305 -8.61 -1.16 -11.85
N PRO A 306 -9.33 -0.06 -11.59
CA PRO A 306 -9.56 0.38 -10.22
C PRO A 306 -10.34 -0.65 -9.41
N VAL A 307 -10.06 -0.69 -8.11
CA VAL A 307 -10.88 -1.36 -7.11
C VAL A 307 -11.42 -0.32 -6.13
N GLY A 308 -12.58 -0.57 -5.53
CA GLY A 308 -13.23 0.38 -4.65
C GLY A 308 -13.80 -0.24 -3.40
N LEU A 309 -13.87 0.58 -2.36
CA LEU A 309 -14.51 0.28 -1.08
C LEU A 309 -15.46 1.40 -0.70
N GLU A 310 -16.67 1.04 -0.29
CA GLU A 310 -17.59 1.92 0.43
C GLU A 310 -17.69 1.43 1.88
N LEU A 311 -17.42 2.34 2.81
CA LEU A 311 -17.29 2.04 4.23
C LEU A 311 -18.11 3.08 5.03
N ASP A 312 -18.96 2.60 5.93
CA ASP A 312 -19.66 3.46 6.89
C ASP A 312 -18.74 3.78 8.07
N LEU A 313 -18.18 4.96 8.09
CA LEU A 313 -17.35 5.44 9.20
C LEU A 313 -18.12 6.33 10.18
N GLY A 314 -19.41 6.60 9.93
CA GLY A 314 -20.26 7.44 10.76
C GLY A 314 -20.41 8.85 10.25
#